data_df9bacf082988581b2954f4a4c9c9689
#
_entry.id   df9bacf082988581b2954f4a4c9c9689
#
_cell.length_a   1.000
_cell.length_b   1.000
_cell.length_c   1.000
_cell.angle_alpha   90.00
_cell.angle_beta   90.00
_cell.angle_gamma   90.00
#
_symmetry.space_group_name_H-M   'P 1'
#
loop_
_entity.id
_entity.type
_entity.pdbx_description
1 polymer ?
#
loop_
_entity_poly.entity_id
_entity_poly.type
_entity_poly.pdbx_seq_one_letter_code
_entity_poly.pdbx_strand_id
1 'polypeptide(L)'
;MFSSRDAVLQTAELLQEILLQLDMRTLLTTAQLVSRQWHELIMSSPALKQALYLEPIVRPSGPATPNSLLAEVFPLWFPKETRDEQRDVTKPPKMINREDFGSLPMAEASRRLAFMNPRASWRHMLVQQPPILKLGRWTTSHAMMGDFHRFPAHECPDGLRMGSLYDLSQDWVRKAVSGFNVFWDPSAVTAYRSTRYGREMEPGKKDELESLASQAGVVLFCYMVVQCEDISPDVLFDETFTFAPSKKYRDN
;
A
#
# COMPACT_ATOMS: atom_id res chain seq x y z
N MET A 1 -34.68 -14.30 -33.00
CA MET A 1 -35.14 -14.54 -31.61
C MET A 1 -33.88 -14.51 -30.74
N PHE A 2 -33.79 -13.59 -29.80
CA PHE A 2 -32.71 -13.62 -28.79
C PHE A 2 -33.02 -14.80 -27.86
N SER A 3 -31.96 -15.53 -27.51
CA SER A 3 -32.02 -16.58 -26.50
C SER A 3 -32.36 -15.95 -25.14
N SER A 4 -33.07 -16.69 -24.26
CA SER A 4 -33.30 -16.26 -22.87
C SER A 4 -31.97 -15.88 -22.16
N ARG A 5 -30.89 -16.57 -22.50
CA ARG A 5 -29.54 -16.26 -22.03
C ARG A 5 -29.08 -14.87 -22.48
N ASP A 6 -29.31 -14.53 -23.77
CA ASP A 6 -28.91 -13.22 -24.30
C ASP A 6 -29.69 -12.09 -23.64
N ALA A 7 -30.98 -12.30 -23.36
CA ALA A 7 -31.80 -11.35 -22.65
C ALA A 7 -31.28 -11.05 -21.23
N VAL A 8 -30.84 -12.08 -20.50
CA VAL A 8 -30.25 -11.92 -19.16
C VAL A 8 -28.95 -11.11 -19.24
N LEU A 9 -28.04 -11.44 -20.17
CA LEU A 9 -26.76 -10.76 -20.32
C LEU A 9 -26.87 -9.33 -20.86
N GLN A 10 -28.00 -8.98 -21.49
CA GLN A 10 -28.29 -7.62 -21.95
C GLN A 10 -28.97 -6.75 -20.90
N THR A 11 -29.51 -7.34 -19.83
CA THR A 11 -30.10 -6.61 -18.72
C THR A 11 -29.00 -6.20 -17.74
N ALA A 12 -28.74 -4.90 -17.62
CA ALA A 12 -27.59 -4.39 -16.87
C ALA A 12 -27.59 -4.82 -15.40
N GLU A 13 -28.75 -4.83 -14.76
CA GLU A 13 -28.93 -5.22 -13.36
C GLU A 13 -28.60 -6.71 -13.14
N LEU A 14 -29.10 -7.59 -14.03
CA LEU A 14 -28.84 -9.03 -13.94
C LEU A 14 -27.35 -9.33 -14.24
N LEU A 15 -26.81 -8.64 -15.21
CA LEU A 15 -25.37 -8.76 -15.54
C LEU A 15 -24.52 -8.30 -14.36
N GLN A 16 -24.87 -7.19 -13.71
CA GLN A 16 -24.14 -6.70 -12.52
C GLN A 16 -24.16 -7.74 -11.40
N GLU A 17 -25.30 -8.34 -11.09
CA GLU A 17 -25.40 -9.37 -10.07
C GLU A 17 -24.53 -10.60 -10.40
N ILE A 18 -24.47 -11.00 -11.66
CA ILE A 18 -23.58 -12.07 -12.12
C ILE A 18 -22.12 -11.68 -11.94
N LEU A 19 -21.74 -10.46 -12.33
CA LEU A 19 -20.36 -9.98 -12.22
C LEU A 19 -19.90 -9.85 -10.77
N LEU A 20 -20.78 -9.50 -9.85
CA LEU A 20 -20.47 -9.45 -8.42
C LEU A 20 -20.15 -10.82 -7.79
N GLN A 21 -20.48 -11.93 -8.46
CA GLN A 21 -20.10 -13.27 -8.02
C GLN A 21 -18.68 -13.67 -8.46
N LEU A 22 -18.04 -12.89 -9.34
CA LEU A 22 -16.69 -13.17 -9.81
C LEU A 22 -15.67 -12.65 -8.81
N ASP A 23 -14.52 -13.31 -8.76
CA ASP A 23 -13.39 -12.82 -8.00
C ASP A 23 -12.79 -11.54 -8.63
N MET A 24 -12.09 -10.77 -7.83
CA MET A 24 -11.51 -9.48 -8.20
C MET A 24 -10.57 -9.58 -9.41
N ARG A 25 -9.78 -10.64 -9.49
CA ARG A 25 -8.83 -10.86 -10.59
C ARG A 25 -9.57 -11.10 -11.90
N THR A 26 -10.57 -11.98 -11.89
CA THR A 26 -11.41 -12.27 -13.06
C THR A 26 -12.14 -11.03 -13.55
N LEU A 27 -12.68 -10.21 -12.62
CA LEU A 27 -13.31 -8.93 -12.97
C LEU A 27 -12.33 -7.99 -13.68
N LEU A 28 -11.09 -7.87 -13.19
CA LEU A 28 -10.09 -6.93 -13.72
C LEU A 28 -9.44 -7.38 -15.02
N THR A 29 -9.26 -8.67 -15.22
CA THR A 29 -8.42 -9.17 -16.32
C THR A 29 -9.20 -9.82 -17.44
N THR A 30 -10.33 -10.46 -17.13
CA THR A 30 -11.08 -11.28 -18.07
C THR A 30 -12.44 -10.68 -18.40
N ALA A 31 -13.25 -10.33 -17.39
CA ALA A 31 -14.62 -9.86 -17.61
C ALA A 31 -14.67 -8.57 -18.43
N GLN A 32 -13.70 -7.65 -18.22
CA GLN A 32 -13.61 -6.41 -19.00
C GLN A 32 -13.31 -6.63 -20.49
N LEU A 33 -12.79 -7.78 -20.87
CA LEU A 33 -12.42 -8.12 -22.25
C LEU A 33 -13.53 -8.85 -23.00
N VAL A 34 -14.61 -9.28 -22.32
CA VAL A 34 -15.70 -10.04 -22.93
C VAL A 34 -16.47 -9.20 -23.95
N SER A 35 -16.84 -7.98 -23.59
CA SER A 35 -17.51 -7.03 -24.49
C SER A 35 -17.39 -5.60 -23.98
N ARG A 36 -17.66 -4.63 -24.87
CA ARG A 36 -17.71 -3.21 -24.50
C ARG A 36 -18.77 -2.95 -23.42
N GLN A 37 -19.94 -3.57 -23.48
CA GLN A 37 -21.01 -3.45 -22.51
C GLN A 37 -20.53 -3.91 -21.10
N TRP A 38 -19.81 -5.02 -21.01
CA TRP A 38 -19.27 -5.51 -19.73
C TRP A 38 -18.25 -4.54 -19.17
N HIS A 39 -17.34 -4.06 -20.00
CA HIS A 39 -16.35 -3.07 -19.60
C HIS A 39 -17.02 -1.78 -19.06
N GLU A 40 -17.97 -1.24 -19.83
CA GLU A 40 -18.70 -0.02 -19.45
C GLU A 40 -19.47 -0.22 -18.13
N LEU A 41 -20.13 -1.37 -17.94
CA LEU A 41 -20.85 -1.67 -16.72
C LEU A 41 -19.87 -1.78 -15.52
N ILE A 42 -18.75 -2.49 -15.66
CA ILE A 42 -17.74 -2.62 -14.60
C ILE A 42 -17.17 -1.23 -14.21
N MET A 43 -16.96 -0.37 -15.19
CA MET A 43 -16.37 0.96 -14.97
C MET A 43 -17.38 2.02 -14.54
N SER A 44 -18.69 1.81 -14.68
CA SER A 44 -19.73 2.75 -14.29
C SER A 44 -20.47 2.36 -13.01
N SER A 45 -20.60 1.05 -12.71
CA SER A 45 -21.35 0.58 -11.54
C SER A 45 -20.59 0.85 -10.24
N PRO A 46 -21.18 1.61 -9.28
CA PRO A 46 -20.56 1.81 -7.97
C PRO A 46 -20.35 0.51 -7.21
N ALA A 47 -21.27 -0.46 -7.30
CA ALA A 47 -21.16 -1.74 -6.61
C ALA A 47 -19.96 -2.55 -7.10
N LEU A 48 -19.73 -2.62 -8.42
CA LEU A 48 -18.58 -3.29 -9.00
C LEU A 48 -17.27 -2.57 -8.68
N LYS A 49 -17.27 -1.25 -8.71
CA LYS A 49 -16.09 -0.46 -8.31
C LYS A 49 -15.76 -0.64 -6.82
N GLN A 50 -16.76 -0.74 -5.95
CA GLN A 50 -16.57 -1.04 -4.53
C GLN A 50 -16.01 -2.45 -4.33
N ALA A 51 -16.54 -3.44 -5.04
CA ALA A 51 -16.03 -4.82 -5.04
C ALA A 51 -14.56 -4.88 -5.53
N LEU A 52 -14.17 -4.01 -6.45
CA LEU A 52 -12.80 -3.84 -6.95
C LEU A 52 -11.93 -2.91 -6.10
N TYR A 53 -12.41 -2.40 -4.98
CA TYR A 53 -11.71 -1.41 -4.16
C TYR A 53 -11.30 -0.12 -4.91
N LEU A 54 -11.98 0.21 -6.01
CA LEU A 54 -11.77 1.45 -6.76
C LEU A 54 -12.56 2.62 -6.18
N GLU A 55 -13.67 2.34 -5.50
CA GLU A 55 -14.50 3.31 -4.77
C GLU A 55 -14.71 2.87 -3.33
N PRO A 56 -14.81 3.81 -2.37
CA PRO A 56 -15.06 3.49 -0.98
C PRO A 56 -16.51 3.02 -0.76
N ILE A 57 -16.70 2.10 0.19
CA ILE A 57 -18.04 1.76 0.69
C ILE A 57 -18.48 2.88 1.62
N VAL A 58 -19.60 3.55 1.26
CA VAL A 58 -20.09 4.75 1.97
C VAL A 58 -20.57 4.44 3.40
N ARG A 59 -21.07 3.22 3.63
CA ARG A 59 -21.55 2.77 4.95
C ARG A 59 -21.02 1.39 5.24
N PRO A 60 -19.79 1.29 5.69
CA PRO A 60 -19.20 0.00 6.01
C PRO A 60 -19.90 -0.59 7.24
N SER A 61 -20.39 -1.81 7.11
CA SER A 61 -20.90 -2.62 8.21
C SER A 61 -19.92 -3.76 8.45
N GLY A 62 -19.01 -3.57 9.40
CA GLY A 62 -18.07 -4.64 9.76
C GLY A 62 -16.63 -4.16 10.00
N PRO A 63 -15.75 -5.09 10.35
CA PRO A 63 -14.33 -4.81 10.56
C PRO A 63 -13.63 -4.40 9.26
N ALA A 64 -12.48 -3.74 9.40
CA ALA A 64 -11.64 -3.39 8.27
C ALA A 64 -11.18 -4.65 7.52
N THR A 65 -11.34 -4.64 6.20
CA THR A 65 -10.96 -5.75 5.32
C THR A 65 -9.87 -5.28 4.36
N PRO A 66 -8.63 -5.80 4.47
CA PRO A 66 -7.58 -5.52 3.52
C PRO A 66 -7.94 -5.99 2.11
N ASN A 67 -7.43 -5.29 1.10
CA ASN A 67 -7.58 -5.71 -0.28
C ASN A 67 -6.77 -6.99 -0.55
N SER A 68 -7.46 -8.10 -0.70
CA SER A 68 -6.84 -9.43 -0.84
C SER A 68 -6.00 -9.57 -2.11
N LEU A 69 -6.39 -8.94 -3.21
CA LEU A 69 -5.62 -8.95 -4.45
C LEU A 69 -4.32 -8.16 -4.30
N LEU A 70 -4.38 -7.00 -3.65
CA LEU A 70 -3.16 -6.24 -3.35
C LEU A 70 -2.25 -6.98 -2.37
N ALA A 71 -2.81 -7.65 -1.37
CA ALA A 71 -2.03 -8.46 -0.43
C ALA A 71 -1.31 -9.63 -1.11
N GLU A 72 -1.90 -10.22 -2.15
CA GLU A 72 -1.26 -11.26 -2.96
C GLU A 72 -0.14 -10.69 -3.84
N VAL A 73 -0.39 -9.55 -4.51
CA VAL A 73 0.55 -8.96 -5.48
C VAL A 73 1.66 -8.16 -4.81
N PHE A 74 1.38 -7.56 -3.65
CA PHE A 74 2.30 -6.71 -2.89
C PHE A 74 2.47 -7.22 -1.45
N PRO A 75 2.90 -8.47 -1.22
CA PRO A 75 2.94 -9.09 0.10
C PRO A 75 3.85 -8.36 1.10
N LEU A 76 4.81 -7.57 0.64
CA LEU A 76 5.71 -6.80 1.51
C LEU A 76 4.96 -5.69 2.29
N TRP A 77 3.90 -5.13 1.72
CA TRP A 77 3.07 -4.10 2.38
C TRP A 77 1.94 -4.69 3.23
N PHE A 78 1.59 -5.97 2.99
CA PHE A 78 0.51 -6.68 3.67
C PHE A 78 1.08 -7.93 4.34
N PRO A 79 1.87 -7.79 5.43
CA PRO A 79 2.41 -8.95 6.12
C PRO A 79 1.25 -9.86 6.52
N LYS A 80 1.36 -11.14 6.18
CA LYS A 80 0.42 -12.14 6.64
C LYS A 80 0.56 -12.18 8.17
N GLU A 81 -0.48 -11.79 8.87
CA GLU A 81 -0.62 -12.21 10.25
C GLU A 81 -0.77 -13.72 10.22
N THR A 82 0.32 -14.42 10.46
CA THR A 82 0.26 -15.85 10.71
C THR A 82 -0.50 -15.99 12.01
N ARG A 83 -1.74 -16.47 11.91
CA ARG A 83 -2.70 -16.66 13.00
C ARG A 83 -2.16 -17.58 14.12
N ASP A 84 -1.09 -18.31 13.86
CA ASP A 84 -0.56 -19.36 14.72
C ASP A 84 0.81 -19.06 15.35
N GLU A 85 1.50 -18.01 14.92
CA GLU A 85 2.68 -17.57 15.66
C GLU A 85 2.24 -16.46 16.59
N GLN A 86 2.22 -16.74 17.88
CA GLN A 86 2.26 -15.74 18.93
C GLN A 86 3.32 -14.74 18.53
N ARG A 87 2.86 -13.60 17.95
CA ARG A 87 3.77 -12.55 17.49
C ARG A 87 4.61 -12.20 18.71
N ASP A 88 5.85 -12.65 18.70
CA ASP A 88 6.81 -12.25 19.73
C ASP A 88 6.98 -10.74 19.58
N VAL A 89 6.15 -10.01 20.30
CA VAL A 89 6.16 -8.53 20.30
C VAL A 89 7.51 -7.97 20.70
N THR A 90 8.41 -8.82 21.22
CA THR A 90 9.78 -8.45 21.55
C THR A 90 10.70 -8.46 20.33
N LYS A 91 10.30 -9.13 19.24
CA LYS A 91 11.07 -9.13 17.99
C LYS A 91 10.57 -8.03 17.04
N PRO A 92 11.47 -7.12 16.65
CA PRO A 92 11.11 -6.12 15.68
C PRO A 92 10.71 -6.79 14.35
N PRO A 93 9.66 -6.30 13.67
CA PRO A 93 9.34 -6.78 12.33
C PRO A 93 10.54 -6.55 11.41
N LYS A 94 10.77 -7.50 10.50
CA LYS A 94 11.83 -7.35 9.48
C LYS A 94 11.59 -6.06 8.69
N MET A 95 12.61 -5.21 8.62
CA MET A 95 12.57 -4.05 7.71
C MET A 95 12.66 -4.53 6.27
N ILE A 96 11.75 -4.02 5.46
CA ILE A 96 11.74 -4.25 4.01
C ILE A 96 12.74 -3.29 3.39
N ASN A 97 13.71 -3.83 2.70
CA ASN A 97 14.76 -3.07 2.02
C ASN A 97 14.67 -3.27 0.50
N ARG A 98 15.61 -2.67 -0.24
CA ARG A 98 15.67 -2.76 -1.70
C ARG A 98 15.74 -4.21 -2.20
N GLU A 99 16.47 -5.08 -1.53
CA GLU A 99 16.69 -6.48 -1.96
C GLU A 99 15.39 -7.29 -1.93
N ASP A 100 14.51 -7.01 -0.96
CA ASP A 100 13.22 -7.68 -0.85
C ASP A 100 12.31 -7.44 -2.07
N PHE A 101 12.50 -6.33 -2.80
CA PHE A 101 11.74 -6.02 -4.01
C PHE A 101 12.01 -7.00 -5.17
N GLY A 102 13.15 -7.69 -5.15
CA GLY A 102 13.46 -8.75 -6.11
C GLY A 102 12.48 -9.92 -6.06
N SER A 103 11.76 -10.09 -4.96
CA SER A 103 10.74 -11.13 -4.80
C SER A 103 9.35 -10.75 -5.39
N LEU A 104 9.16 -9.51 -5.80
CA LEU A 104 7.87 -9.01 -6.28
C LEU A 104 7.63 -9.40 -7.75
N PRO A 105 6.37 -9.63 -8.16
CA PRO A 105 6.04 -9.97 -9.55
C PRO A 105 6.55 -8.97 -10.59
N MET A 106 6.67 -7.70 -10.20
CA MET A 106 7.17 -6.61 -11.06
C MET A 106 8.69 -6.63 -11.25
N ALA A 107 9.43 -7.40 -10.48
CA ALA A 107 10.86 -7.61 -10.69
C ALA A 107 11.12 -8.42 -11.98
N GLU A 108 10.17 -9.26 -12.40
CA GLU A 108 10.24 -9.96 -13.67
C GLU A 108 10.16 -8.99 -14.84
N ALA A 109 11.15 -9.05 -15.76
CA ALA A 109 11.23 -8.13 -16.90
C ALA A 109 9.96 -8.13 -17.78
N SER A 110 9.33 -9.30 -17.95
CA SER A 110 8.11 -9.49 -18.74
C SER A 110 6.89 -8.77 -18.14
N ARG A 111 6.84 -8.57 -16.83
CA ARG A 111 5.71 -7.96 -16.11
C ARG A 111 5.94 -6.47 -15.79
N ARG A 112 7.19 -6.04 -15.79
CA ARG A 112 7.61 -4.70 -15.35
C ARG A 112 6.81 -3.57 -16.00
N LEU A 113 6.67 -3.58 -17.32
CA LEU A 113 5.96 -2.53 -18.05
C LEU A 113 4.49 -2.39 -17.63
N ALA A 114 3.81 -3.50 -17.35
CA ALA A 114 2.43 -3.47 -16.87
C ALA A 114 2.31 -2.80 -15.50
N PHE A 115 3.25 -3.08 -14.59
CA PHE A 115 3.26 -2.47 -13.27
C PHE A 115 3.72 -1.00 -13.29
N MET A 116 4.62 -0.63 -14.22
CA MET A 116 5.09 0.76 -14.37
C MET A 116 4.03 1.69 -14.99
N ASN A 117 2.98 1.15 -15.58
CA ASN A 117 1.93 1.96 -16.16
C ASN A 117 1.27 2.84 -15.07
N PRO A 118 1.31 4.19 -15.18
CA PRO A 118 0.69 5.07 -14.19
C PRO A 118 -0.84 4.92 -14.13
N ARG A 119 -1.45 4.32 -15.16
CA ARG A 119 -2.89 4.01 -15.21
C ARG A 119 -3.22 2.58 -14.77
N ALA A 120 -2.25 1.82 -14.28
CA ALA A 120 -2.52 0.47 -13.80
C ALA A 120 -3.56 0.49 -12.67
N SER A 121 -4.55 -0.39 -12.73
CA SER A 121 -5.68 -0.44 -11.80
C SER A 121 -5.26 -0.55 -10.33
N TRP A 122 -4.21 -1.34 -10.06
CA TRP A 122 -3.69 -1.52 -8.70
C TRP A 122 -3.29 -0.19 -8.02
N ARG A 123 -2.82 0.81 -8.79
CA ARG A 123 -2.44 2.12 -8.25
C ARG A 123 -3.64 2.89 -7.71
N HIS A 124 -4.81 2.67 -8.30
CA HIS A 124 -6.07 3.33 -7.94
C HIS A 124 -6.89 2.57 -6.92
N MET A 125 -6.52 1.34 -6.59
CA MET A 125 -7.21 0.53 -5.59
C MET A 125 -6.94 1.05 -4.18
N LEU A 126 -7.99 1.08 -3.37
CA LEU A 126 -7.90 1.27 -1.92
C LEU A 126 -7.17 0.08 -1.29
N VAL A 127 -6.33 0.37 -0.31
CA VAL A 127 -5.56 -0.68 0.39
C VAL A 127 -6.43 -1.53 1.31
N GLN A 128 -7.56 -0.97 1.76
CA GLN A 128 -8.58 -1.67 2.56
C GLN A 128 -9.94 -0.98 2.45
N GLN A 129 -10.97 -1.66 2.97
CA GLN A 129 -12.30 -1.10 3.22
C GLN A 129 -12.75 -1.40 4.66
N PRO A 130 -13.31 -0.41 5.42
CA PRO A 130 -13.47 0.99 5.04
C PRO A 130 -12.13 1.67 4.75
N PRO A 131 -12.14 2.76 3.94
CA PRO A 131 -10.91 3.40 3.50
C PRO A 131 -10.13 4.04 4.66
N ILE A 132 -8.81 4.00 4.59
CA ILE A 132 -7.94 4.73 5.50
C ILE A 132 -7.90 6.19 5.04
N LEU A 133 -8.33 7.11 5.89
CA LEU A 133 -8.40 8.53 5.59
C LEU A 133 -7.15 9.30 6.01
N LYS A 134 -6.28 8.69 6.82
CA LYS A 134 -5.05 9.32 7.31
C LYS A 134 -3.92 8.32 7.38
N LEU A 135 -2.85 8.58 6.65
CA LEU A 135 -1.60 7.85 6.68
C LEU A 135 -0.61 8.56 7.60
N GLY A 136 -0.20 7.91 8.68
CA GLY A 136 0.93 8.36 9.48
C GLY A 136 2.25 7.95 8.82
N ARG A 137 3.25 8.83 8.83
CA ARG A 137 4.62 8.48 8.41
C ARG A 137 5.59 8.76 9.55
N TRP A 138 6.21 7.72 10.07
CA TRP A 138 7.31 7.84 11.01
C TRP A 138 8.62 7.64 10.26
N THR A 139 9.44 8.67 10.19
CA THR A 139 10.76 8.57 9.59
C THR A 139 11.84 8.69 10.66
N THR A 140 12.85 7.82 10.58
CA THR A 140 14.04 7.86 11.43
C THR A 140 15.28 7.88 10.57
N SER A 141 16.09 8.91 10.73
CA SER A 141 17.40 9.03 10.09
C SER A 141 18.49 8.89 11.14
N HIS A 142 19.31 7.85 11.03
CA HIS A 142 20.47 7.65 11.92
C HIS A 142 21.69 8.33 11.33
N ALA A 143 22.32 9.21 12.09
CA ALA A 143 23.55 9.91 11.74
C ALA A 143 24.56 9.82 12.88
N MET A 144 25.79 10.27 12.66
CA MET A 144 26.85 10.26 13.70
C MET A 144 26.45 10.96 14.99
N MET A 145 25.59 11.97 14.90
CA MET A 145 25.13 12.77 16.07
C MET A 145 23.87 12.18 16.75
N GLY A 146 23.32 11.07 16.26
CA GLY A 146 22.13 10.44 16.83
C GLY A 146 21.01 10.19 15.84
N ASP A 147 19.84 9.91 16.37
CA ASP A 147 18.62 9.64 15.61
C ASP A 147 17.77 10.89 15.47
N PHE A 148 17.36 11.17 14.23
CA PHE A 148 16.41 12.26 13.92
C PHE A 148 15.07 11.66 13.54
N HIS A 149 14.03 12.04 14.25
CA HIS A 149 12.67 11.55 14.04
C HIS A 149 11.76 12.62 13.48
N ARG A 150 10.89 12.23 12.54
CA ARG A 150 9.79 13.07 12.01
C ARG A 150 8.52 12.26 11.94
N PHE A 151 7.38 12.91 12.19
CA PHE A 151 6.06 12.28 12.27
C PHE A 151 5.00 12.99 11.42
N PRO A 152 5.23 13.21 10.11
CA PRO A 152 4.21 13.83 9.27
C PRO A 152 3.01 12.89 9.11
N ALA A 153 1.83 13.48 8.97
CA ALA A 153 0.61 12.81 8.59
C ALA A 153 0.14 13.31 7.22
N HIS A 154 -0.44 12.38 6.44
CA HIS A 154 -0.98 12.67 5.11
C HIS A 154 -2.48 12.38 5.12
N GLU A 155 -3.27 13.40 4.81
CA GLU A 155 -4.72 13.21 4.63
C GLU A 155 -4.99 12.51 3.30
N CYS A 156 -5.89 11.53 3.34
CA CYS A 156 -6.31 10.73 2.20
C CYS A 156 -7.85 10.82 2.07
N PRO A 157 -8.39 11.96 1.62
CA PRO A 157 -9.84 12.21 1.65
C PRO A 157 -10.64 11.19 0.86
N ASP A 158 -10.07 10.65 -0.22
CA ASP A 158 -10.68 9.59 -1.05
C ASP A 158 -10.22 8.19 -0.66
N GLY A 159 -9.57 8.05 0.50
CA GLY A 159 -8.98 6.82 0.99
C GLY A 159 -7.56 6.56 0.46
N LEU A 160 -6.75 5.90 1.31
CA LEU A 160 -5.39 5.53 0.95
C LEU A 160 -5.38 4.51 -0.18
N ARG A 161 -4.70 4.86 -1.28
CA ARG A 161 -4.54 4.01 -2.46
C ARG A 161 -3.17 3.37 -2.49
N MET A 162 -3.11 2.16 -3.07
CA MET A 162 -1.86 1.41 -3.16
C MET A 162 -0.76 2.17 -3.89
N GLY A 163 -1.10 2.92 -4.95
CA GLY A 163 -0.14 3.75 -5.68
C GLY A 163 0.59 4.74 -4.77
N SER A 164 -0.14 5.44 -3.90
CA SER A 164 0.45 6.40 -2.96
C SER A 164 1.34 5.71 -1.92
N LEU A 165 0.87 4.62 -1.33
CA LEU A 165 1.64 3.86 -0.35
C LEU A 165 2.92 3.27 -0.97
N TYR A 166 2.80 2.75 -2.19
CA TYR A 166 3.92 2.20 -2.95
C TYR A 166 4.97 3.28 -3.27
N ASP A 167 4.56 4.42 -3.83
CA ASP A 167 5.47 5.49 -4.23
C ASP A 167 6.24 6.06 -3.04
N LEU A 168 5.56 6.28 -1.89
CA LEU A 168 6.19 6.74 -0.65
C LEU A 168 7.27 5.76 -0.15
N SER A 169 7.00 4.46 -0.19
CA SER A 169 7.97 3.45 0.23
C SER A 169 9.11 3.31 -0.78
N GLN A 170 8.84 3.42 -2.09
CA GLN A 170 9.87 3.40 -3.14
C GLN A 170 10.84 4.55 -3.01
N ASP A 171 10.36 5.77 -2.82
CA ASP A 171 11.21 6.95 -2.63
C ASP A 171 12.16 6.77 -1.43
N TRP A 172 11.74 5.96 -0.45
CA TRP A 172 12.56 5.69 0.71
C TRP A 172 13.62 4.62 0.47
N VAL A 173 13.25 3.46 -0.06
CA VAL A 173 14.19 2.34 -0.29
C VAL A 173 15.20 2.59 -1.40
N ARG A 174 15.03 3.68 -2.17
CA ARG A 174 16.05 4.16 -3.12
C ARG A 174 17.29 4.70 -2.43
N LYS A 175 17.21 5.09 -1.16
CA LYS A 175 18.34 5.60 -0.39
C LYS A 175 19.23 4.44 0.07
N ALA A 176 20.54 4.68 0.13
CA ALA A 176 21.45 3.68 0.66
C ALA A 176 21.14 3.35 2.12
N VAL A 177 21.28 2.10 2.50
CA VAL A 177 21.05 1.60 3.88
C VAL A 177 19.73 2.12 4.45
N SER A 178 18.65 1.82 3.77
CA SER A 178 17.31 2.24 4.15
C SER A 178 16.34 1.07 4.12
N GLY A 179 15.19 1.25 4.75
CA GLY A 179 14.11 0.28 4.75
C GLY A 179 12.82 0.89 5.27
N PHE A 180 11.73 0.16 5.10
CA PHE A 180 10.43 0.56 5.64
C PHE A 180 9.70 -0.62 6.27
N ASN A 181 8.62 -0.32 6.98
CA ASN A 181 7.63 -1.26 7.44
C ASN A 181 6.24 -0.60 7.46
N VAL A 182 5.18 -1.37 7.34
CA VAL A 182 3.80 -0.88 7.39
C VAL A 182 3.12 -1.44 8.63
N PHE A 183 2.70 -0.57 9.52
CA PHE A 183 1.92 -0.91 10.71
C PHE A 183 0.44 -0.69 10.44
N TRP A 184 -0.27 -1.78 10.17
CA TRP A 184 -1.73 -1.79 9.99
C TRP A 184 -2.49 -1.60 11.31
N ASP A 185 -1.83 -1.91 12.43
CA ASP A 185 -2.24 -1.53 13.77
C ASP A 185 -1.29 -0.42 14.25
N PRO A 186 -1.72 0.86 14.25
CA PRO A 186 -0.88 1.96 14.70
C PRO A 186 -0.43 1.84 16.15
N SER A 187 -1.17 1.13 17.01
CA SER A 187 -0.78 0.91 18.42
C SER A 187 0.50 0.10 18.55
N ALA A 188 0.77 -0.79 17.59
CA ALA A 188 1.98 -1.61 17.54
C ALA A 188 3.26 -0.78 17.35
N VAL A 189 3.15 0.45 16.86
CA VAL A 189 4.28 1.38 16.65
C VAL A 189 4.98 1.70 17.96
N THR A 190 4.22 1.94 19.03
CA THR A 190 4.75 2.26 20.36
C THR A 190 5.50 1.06 20.97
N ALA A 191 4.95 -0.14 20.82
CA ALA A 191 5.59 -1.38 21.27
C ALA A 191 6.89 -1.64 20.48
N TYR A 192 6.86 -1.47 19.15
CA TYR A 192 8.04 -1.63 18.29
C TYR A 192 9.20 -0.71 18.66
N ARG A 193 8.90 0.53 19.01
CA ARG A 193 9.89 1.50 19.45
C ARG A 193 10.69 1.02 20.64
N SER A 194 10.00 0.46 21.66
CA SER A 194 10.63 0.06 22.92
C SER A 194 11.61 -1.10 22.74
N THR A 195 11.44 -1.93 21.71
CA THR A 195 12.25 -3.15 21.52
C THR A 195 13.52 -2.93 20.69
N ARG A 196 13.50 -2.03 19.70
CA ARG A 196 14.60 -1.94 18.72
C ARG A 196 15.67 -0.92 19.06
N TYR A 197 15.30 0.21 19.63
CA TYR A 197 16.24 1.32 19.71
C TYR A 197 16.89 1.53 21.07
N GLY A 198 16.55 0.77 22.12
CA GLY A 198 17.25 0.79 23.43
C GLY A 198 17.69 2.16 23.96
N ARG A 199 17.69 3.18 23.08
CA ARG A 199 17.89 4.57 23.39
C ARG A 199 16.53 5.22 23.63
N GLU A 200 16.40 5.87 24.74
CA GLU A 200 15.21 6.67 25.01
C GLU A 200 15.07 7.76 23.95
N MET A 201 13.97 7.68 23.22
CA MET A 201 13.54 8.79 22.37
C MET A 201 13.28 9.98 23.29
N GLU A 202 13.66 11.18 22.86
CA GLU A 202 13.37 12.39 23.61
C GLU A 202 11.88 12.43 24.01
N PRO A 203 11.53 12.85 25.26
CA PRO A 203 10.16 12.78 25.77
C PRO A 203 9.12 13.41 24.82
N GLY A 204 9.39 14.59 24.28
CA GLY A 204 8.48 15.27 23.34
C GLY A 204 8.29 14.50 22.01
N LYS A 205 9.31 13.77 21.54
CA LYS A 205 9.20 12.94 20.34
C LYS A 205 8.37 11.67 20.56
N LYS A 206 8.32 11.20 21.79
CA LYS A 206 7.42 10.12 22.18
C LYS A 206 5.96 10.54 22.05
N ASP A 207 5.64 11.71 22.59
CA ASP A 207 4.28 12.24 22.55
C ASP A 207 3.81 12.52 21.11
N GLU A 208 4.71 13.05 20.26
CA GLU A 208 4.44 13.23 18.83
C GLU A 208 4.11 11.89 18.14
N LEU A 209 4.86 10.82 18.45
CA LEU A 209 4.63 9.48 17.87
C LEU A 209 3.31 8.89 18.35
N GLU A 210 3.00 9.01 19.64
CA GLU A 210 1.73 8.54 20.20
C GLU A 210 0.54 9.31 19.62
N SER A 211 0.69 10.62 19.43
CA SER A 211 -0.31 11.45 18.76
C SER A 211 -0.51 11.02 17.31
N LEU A 212 0.56 10.76 16.56
CA LEU A 212 0.47 10.23 15.20
C LEU A 212 -0.29 8.90 15.18
N ALA A 213 0.11 7.96 16.03
CA ALA A 213 -0.48 6.62 16.11
C ALA A 213 -1.98 6.66 16.46
N SER A 214 -2.40 7.57 17.33
CA SER A 214 -3.80 7.71 17.72
C SER A 214 -4.71 8.27 16.62
N GLN A 215 -4.15 8.99 15.64
CA GLN A 215 -4.89 9.65 14.57
C GLN A 215 -4.82 8.92 13.24
N ALA A 216 -3.79 8.12 13.01
CA ALA A 216 -3.56 7.43 11.75
C ALA A 216 -4.35 6.11 11.68
N GLY A 217 -4.84 5.76 10.50
CA GLY A 217 -5.41 4.43 10.24
C GLY A 217 -4.35 3.39 9.92
N VAL A 218 -3.15 3.82 9.51
CA VAL A 218 -1.97 3.01 9.24
C VAL A 218 -0.72 3.87 9.39
N VAL A 219 0.40 3.29 9.81
CA VAL A 219 1.67 4.01 9.90
C VAL A 219 2.72 3.37 9.01
N LEU A 220 3.27 4.17 8.10
CA LEU A 220 4.45 3.82 7.30
C LEU A 220 5.69 4.24 8.08
N PHE A 221 6.42 3.28 8.62
CA PHE A 221 7.72 3.50 9.25
C PHE A 221 8.83 3.42 8.22
N CYS A 222 9.70 4.41 8.20
CA CYS A 222 10.83 4.51 7.29
C CYS A 222 12.11 4.77 8.08
N TYR A 223 13.15 3.99 7.81
CA TYR A 223 14.45 4.11 8.46
C TYR A 223 15.55 4.27 7.43
N MET A 224 16.55 5.11 7.70
CA MET A 224 17.77 5.18 6.92
C MET A 224 18.99 5.51 7.79
N VAL A 225 20.17 5.09 7.33
CA VAL A 225 21.45 5.54 7.85
C VAL A 225 21.97 6.62 6.92
N VAL A 226 22.27 7.79 7.49
CA VAL A 226 22.93 8.89 6.79
C VAL A 226 24.44 8.73 6.95
N GLN A 227 25.13 8.42 5.88
CA GLN A 227 26.59 8.40 5.86
C GLN A 227 27.12 9.82 5.63
N CYS A 228 28.25 10.16 6.27
CA CYS A 228 28.85 11.50 6.16
C CYS A 228 29.45 11.82 4.80
N GLU A 229 29.59 10.84 3.92
CA GLU A 229 29.96 11.06 2.53
C GLU A 229 28.71 11.32 1.73
N ASP A 230 28.66 12.44 1.02
CA ASP A 230 27.69 12.73 -0.02
C ASP A 230 27.78 11.64 -1.10
N ILE A 231 27.19 10.49 -0.82
CA ILE A 231 26.94 9.51 -1.85
C ILE A 231 25.85 10.13 -2.68
N SER A 232 26.25 10.72 -3.81
CA SER A 232 25.32 11.19 -4.82
C SER A 232 24.26 10.13 -5.04
N PRO A 233 22.95 10.47 -4.94
CA PRO A 233 21.86 9.52 -5.16
C PRO A 233 21.99 8.75 -6.47
N ASP A 234 22.72 9.29 -7.43
CA ASP A 234 22.90 8.75 -8.78
C ASP A 234 23.80 7.52 -8.86
N VAL A 235 24.65 7.25 -7.86
CA VAL A 235 25.65 6.17 -7.92
C VAL A 235 25.10 4.79 -7.52
N LEU A 236 23.93 4.71 -6.87
CA LEU A 236 23.39 3.47 -6.30
C LEU A 236 22.15 2.92 -7.00
N PHE A 237 21.75 3.46 -8.14
CA PHE A 237 20.58 3.01 -8.85
C PHE A 237 20.91 2.06 -9.99
N ASP A 238 20.78 0.80 -9.72
CA ASP A 238 20.47 -0.16 -10.76
C ASP A 238 19.06 0.21 -11.30
N GLU A 239 19.00 0.75 -12.53
CA GLU A 239 17.78 1.17 -13.21
C GLU A 239 16.73 0.06 -13.30
N THR A 240 17.12 -1.18 -13.05
CA THR A 240 16.23 -2.35 -13.08
C THR A 240 15.13 -2.30 -12.04
N PHE A 241 15.24 -1.49 -10.97
CA PHE A 241 14.26 -1.36 -9.90
C PHE A 241 13.65 0.03 -9.76
N THR A 242 14.03 0.98 -10.60
CA THR A 242 13.47 2.32 -10.58
C THR A 242 12.13 2.35 -11.30
N PHE A 243 11.06 2.09 -10.57
CA PHE A 243 9.75 2.59 -10.95
C PHE A 243 9.82 4.11 -10.79
N ALA A 244 9.59 4.86 -11.86
CA ALA A 244 9.71 6.32 -11.83
C ALA A 244 8.86 6.89 -10.68
N PRO A 245 9.43 7.68 -9.76
CA PRO A 245 8.67 8.26 -8.68
C PRO A 245 7.65 9.23 -9.26
N SER A 246 6.46 9.21 -8.69
CA SER A 246 5.54 10.31 -8.88
C SER A 246 6.20 11.59 -8.37
N LYS A 247 6.40 12.59 -9.23
CA LYS A 247 6.99 13.90 -8.87
C LYS A 247 6.21 14.67 -7.79
N LYS A 248 5.05 14.16 -7.36
CA LYS A 248 4.13 14.80 -6.43
C LYS A 248 4.54 14.76 -4.95
N TYR A 249 5.49 13.93 -4.58
CA TYR A 249 5.87 13.74 -3.17
C TYR A 249 7.28 14.23 -2.84
N ARG A 250 7.84 15.14 -3.64
CA ARG A 250 9.03 15.88 -3.21
C ARG A 250 8.56 16.89 -2.16
N ASP A 251 9.10 16.74 -0.97
CA ASP A 251 8.85 17.58 0.19
C ASP A 251 8.78 19.07 -0.19
N ASN A 252 7.64 19.70 0.13
CA ASN A 252 7.56 21.10 0.50
C ASN A 252 7.82 21.23 1.98
#